data_41a902c064c730a09f476ef3930d4095
#
_entry.id   41a902c064c730a09f476ef3930d4095
#
_cell.length_a   1.000
_cell.length_b   1.000
_cell.length_c   1.000
_cell.angle_alpha   90.00
_cell.angle_beta   90.00
_cell.angle_gamma   90.00
#
_symmetry.space_group_name_H-M   'P 1'
#
loop_
_entity.id
_entity.type
_entity.pdbx_description
1 polymer ?
#
loop_
_entity_poly.entity_id
_entity_poly.type
_entity_poly.pdbx_seq_one_letter_code
_entity_poly.pdbx_strand_id
1 'polypeptide(L)'
;MQRIKHVLPDWTRVQWTSIENRNKYEPIIASINNAWKQIERMSVVHDIRPSSLDILSPEELINLTAEYEKHGVLVVPIGKEGKAGTYSSTSTPYNGGDYNIRVVFTKSEAIADEWFNIWQAEPRIRDREAGRLLGYPTCCTNHFMKYWVDQEFVDTTWTMAAENMQLNDDDETHRTIHIKADTPPEANIMWRWQGVRLVSHLPCSFDCKATEELGMKMAELGRTLGFEKEVNWIYELLSWPVEWSALHGIAEIRTPINKISSRTDMTPWKYVVQKHAHEYPIDGMSGITYPYNQKKIKVKPVTKTISFAKSLEDTSVWEENGFSNKEAMDHFHQVIIDAIGDMKYIPGGNVLDLGCGNGVLLGRVVGDRFDLIPHGVEADRQRCMSAATTIHWGVFTMGSIFDLNTWKEDAYSLVLLMPGRLLETTRVVSEQVRKQLYDKTDLVLINLTCDWTQQYGSIENIMKVTGLDQEWEPAGKLIHRQDDMAQLFKRKV
;
A
#
# COMPACT_ATOMS: atom_id res chain seq x y z
N MET A 1 -21.58 17.60 4.86
CA MET A 1 -20.72 16.63 4.17
C MET A 1 -21.27 15.23 4.43
N GLN A 2 -21.42 14.40 3.39
CA GLN A 2 -21.86 13.02 3.59
C GLN A 2 -20.64 12.11 3.75
N ARG A 3 -20.47 11.52 4.92
CA ARG A 3 -19.45 10.52 5.17
C ARG A 3 -20.00 9.13 4.82
N ILE A 4 -19.34 8.44 3.92
CA ILE A 4 -19.69 7.07 3.52
C ILE A 4 -18.74 6.12 4.22
N LYS A 5 -19.31 5.19 5.00
CA LYS A 5 -18.53 4.19 5.72
C LYS A 5 -18.21 3.01 4.80
N HIS A 6 -16.94 2.72 4.62
CA HIS A 6 -16.46 1.56 3.89
C HIS A 6 -15.71 0.62 4.83
N VAL A 7 -15.95 -0.68 4.67
CA VAL A 7 -15.13 -1.71 5.32
C VAL A 7 -13.91 -1.93 4.46
N LEU A 8 -12.72 -1.71 5.01
CA LEU A 8 -11.45 -1.93 4.33
C LEU A 8 -10.70 -3.05 5.03
N PRO A 9 -10.19 -4.04 4.30
CA PRO A 9 -9.26 -5.01 4.85
C PRO A 9 -7.95 -4.31 5.24
N ASP A 10 -7.21 -4.91 6.16
CA ASP A 10 -5.83 -4.51 6.43
C ASP A 10 -4.96 -4.84 5.23
N TRP A 11 -4.26 -3.83 4.73
CA TRP A 11 -3.33 -4.02 3.64
C TRP A 11 -2.20 -2.99 3.69
N THR A 12 -1.04 -3.43 3.30
CA THR A 12 0.09 -2.58 2.96
C THR A 12 0.78 -3.21 1.76
N ARG A 13 1.01 -2.41 0.73
CA ARG A 13 1.68 -2.84 -0.49
C ARG A 13 3.00 -2.11 -0.60
N VAL A 14 4.05 -2.86 -0.94
CA VAL A 14 5.38 -2.33 -1.22
C VAL A 14 5.72 -2.66 -2.66
N GLN A 15 5.93 -1.63 -3.46
CA GLN A 15 6.40 -1.74 -4.84
C GLN A 15 7.83 -1.23 -4.90
N TRP A 16 8.75 -2.11 -5.18
CA TRP A 16 10.16 -1.76 -5.33
C TRP A 16 10.44 -1.14 -6.69
N THR A 17 11.32 -0.14 -6.74
CA THR A 17 11.72 0.51 -7.99
C THR A 17 12.57 -0.41 -8.86
N SER A 18 13.21 -1.43 -8.28
CA SER A 18 13.92 -2.48 -9.01
C SER A 18 14.14 -3.73 -8.12
N ILE A 19 14.44 -4.88 -8.74
CA ILE A 19 14.81 -6.10 -8.01
C ILE A 19 16.12 -5.89 -7.23
N GLU A 20 17.06 -5.16 -7.79
CA GLU A 20 18.32 -4.85 -7.12
C GLU A 20 18.08 -4.04 -5.85
N ASN A 21 17.18 -3.04 -5.90
CA ASN A 21 16.77 -2.28 -4.72
C ASN A 21 16.09 -3.18 -3.71
N ARG A 22 15.19 -4.06 -4.14
CA ARG A 22 14.57 -5.04 -3.26
C ARG A 22 15.60 -5.93 -2.59
N ASN A 23 16.46 -6.59 -3.38
CA ASN A 23 17.46 -7.53 -2.87
C ASN A 23 18.46 -6.86 -1.90
N LYS A 24 18.75 -5.58 -2.11
CA LYS A 24 19.64 -4.80 -1.25
C LYS A 24 18.96 -4.32 0.03
N TYR A 25 17.77 -3.72 -0.09
CA TYR A 25 17.18 -2.94 1.02
C TYR A 25 16.12 -3.70 1.82
N GLU A 26 15.46 -4.71 1.26
CA GLU A 26 14.50 -5.53 2.02
C GLU A 26 15.16 -6.23 3.22
N PRO A 27 16.35 -6.86 3.09
CA PRO A 27 17.08 -7.40 4.24
C PRO A 27 17.55 -6.34 5.24
N ILE A 28 17.95 -5.16 4.76
CA ILE A 28 18.34 -4.03 5.61
C ILE A 28 17.17 -3.58 6.46
N ILE A 29 16.01 -3.36 5.85
CA ILE A 29 14.78 -2.94 6.55
C ILE A 29 14.34 -4.03 7.55
N ALA A 30 14.44 -5.30 7.19
CA ALA A 30 14.14 -6.40 8.10
C ALA A 30 15.10 -6.42 9.31
N SER A 31 16.40 -6.20 9.10
CA SER A 31 17.40 -6.08 10.17
C SER A 31 17.09 -4.90 11.09
N ILE A 32 16.79 -3.73 10.52
CA ILE A 32 16.37 -2.55 11.28
C ILE A 32 15.15 -2.86 12.15
N ASN A 33 14.10 -3.48 11.60
CA ASN A 33 12.89 -3.81 12.35
C ASN A 33 13.17 -4.76 13.52
N ASN A 34 14.03 -5.74 13.33
CA ASN A 34 14.42 -6.67 14.39
C ASN A 34 15.24 -5.99 15.51
N ALA A 35 16.21 -5.16 15.12
CA ALA A 35 16.98 -4.36 16.06
C ALA A 35 16.10 -3.37 16.84
N TRP A 36 15.20 -2.68 16.12
CA TRP A 36 14.32 -1.68 16.72
C TRP A 36 13.39 -2.27 17.79
N LYS A 37 12.82 -3.44 17.57
CA LYS A 37 12.02 -4.15 18.61
C LYS A 37 12.83 -4.38 19.88
N GLN A 38 14.08 -4.78 19.74
CA GLN A 38 14.95 -5.00 20.90
C GLN A 38 15.29 -3.67 21.59
N ILE A 39 15.62 -2.61 20.82
CA ILE A 39 15.88 -1.28 21.37
C ILE A 39 14.65 -0.76 22.13
N GLU A 40 13.44 -0.91 21.61
CA GLU A 40 12.21 -0.49 22.29
C GLU A 40 12.02 -1.22 23.63
N ARG A 41 12.21 -2.52 23.68
CA ARG A 41 12.12 -3.31 24.92
C ARG A 41 13.22 -2.92 25.91
N MET A 42 14.46 -2.83 25.43
CA MET A 42 15.62 -2.46 26.27
C MET A 42 15.57 -1.00 26.77
N SER A 43 14.79 -0.12 26.12
CA SER A 43 14.59 1.24 26.63
C SER A 43 13.96 1.28 28.01
N VAL A 44 13.18 0.25 28.38
CA VAL A 44 12.63 0.06 29.72
C VAL A 44 13.71 -0.40 30.70
N VAL A 45 14.56 -1.35 30.29
CA VAL A 45 15.69 -1.82 31.12
C VAL A 45 16.63 -0.66 31.48
N HIS A 46 16.84 0.27 30.54
CA HIS A 46 17.73 1.42 30.72
C HIS A 46 17.04 2.71 31.19
N ASP A 47 15.79 2.62 31.69
CA ASP A 47 15.01 3.73 32.24
C ASP A 47 14.84 4.93 31.30
N ILE A 48 14.93 4.71 29.97
CA ILE A 48 14.64 5.73 28.96
C ILE A 48 13.13 5.94 28.85
N ARG A 49 12.37 4.84 28.96
CA ARG A 49 10.91 4.84 28.91
C ARG A 49 10.34 4.08 30.10
N PRO A 50 9.20 4.50 30.66
CA PRO A 50 8.56 3.81 31.78
C PRO A 50 7.97 2.45 31.38
N SER A 51 7.53 2.33 30.14
CA SER A 51 7.05 1.08 29.55
C SER A 51 7.22 1.03 28.04
N SER A 52 7.12 -0.16 27.47
CA SER A 52 6.98 -0.38 26.03
C SER A 52 5.91 -1.42 25.73
N LEU A 53 5.29 -1.30 24.56
CA LEU A 53 4.29 -2.25 24.05
C LEU A 53 4.91 -3.11 22.96
N ASP A 54 4.56 -4.40 22.94
CA ASP A 54 4.88 -5.29 21.85
C ASP A 54 3.74 -6.29 21.59
N ILE A 55 3.85 -7.03 20.50
CA ILE A 55 2.92 -8.08 20.10
C ILE A 55 3.72 -9.33 19.86
N LEU A 56 3.53 -10.34 20.69
CA LEU A 56 4.29 -11.56 20.76
C LEU A 56 3.43 -12.76 20.41
N SER A 57 4.04 -13.78 19.80
CA SER A 57 3.47 -15.12 19.81
C SER A 57 3.47 -15.69 21.24
N PRO A 58 2.63 -16.71 21.53
CA PRO A 58 2.66 -17.38 22.83
C PRO A 58 4.05 -17.96 23.21
N GLU A 59 4.81 -18.45 22.23
CA GLU A 59 6.16 -18.97 22.42
C GLU A 59 7.16 -17.84 22.75
N GLU A 60 7.13 -16.74 22.00
CA GLU A 60 7.95 -15.56 22.27
C GLU A 60 7.68 -14.98 23.66
N LEU A 61 6.42 -14.95 24.09
CA LEU A 61 6.05 -14.47 25.42
C LEU A 61 6.77 -15.25 26.54
N ILE A 62 6.76 -16.59 26.46
CA ILE A 62 7.43 -17.44 27.45
C ILE A 62 8.92 -17.14 27.51
N ASN A 63 9.58 -17.11 26.34
CA ASN A 63 11.01 -16.90 26.23
C ASN A 63 11.42 -15.50 26.74
N LEU A 64 10.70 -14.47 26.32
CA LEU A 64 11.00 -13.09 26.70
C LEU A 64 10.68 -12.80 28.17
N THR A 65 9.63 -13.40 28.73
CA THR A 65 9.37 -13.27 30.16
C THR A 65 10.57 -13.74 30.99
N ALA A 66 11.09 -14.94 30.69
CA ALA A 66 12.25 -15.49 31.42
C ALA A 66 13.55 -14.69 31.17
N GLU A 67 13.69 -14.04 30.00
CA GLU A 67 14.83 -13.19 29.68
C GLU A 67 14.78 -11.87 30.42
N TYR A 68 13.64 -11.15 30.34
CA TYR A 68 13.49 -9.80 30.88
C TYR A 68 13.31 -9.76 32.41
N GLU A 69 12.84 -10.85 33.02
CA GLU A 69 12.82 -11.02 34.48
C GLU A 69 14.22 -10.86 35.10
N LYS A 70 15.27 -11.32 34.40
CA LYS A 70 16.70 -11.16 34.83
C LYS A 70 17.12 -9.68 34.89
N HIS A 71 16.41 -8.80 34.21
CA HIS A 71 16.62 -7.35 34.22
C HIS A 71 15.64 -6.61 35.11
N GLY A 72 14.83 -7.33 35.91
CA GLY A 72 13.79 -6.74 36.76
C GLY A 72 12.64 -6.11 35.98
N VAL A 73 12.40 -6.57 34.75
CA VAL A 73 11.31 -6.10 33.90
C VAL A 73 10.19 -7.14 33.84
N LEU A 74 9.00 -6.70 34.17
CA LEU A 74 7.78 -7.47 34.04
C LEU A 74 7.31 -7.48 32.58
N VAL A 75 6.88 -8.63 32.08
CA VAL A 75 6.27 -8.81 30.76
C VAL A 75 4.81 -9.20 30.99
N VAL A 76 3.91 -8.23 30.85
CA VAL A 76 2.51 -8.36 31.27
C VAL A 76 1.59 -8.47 30.07
N PRO A 77 0.89 -9.59 29.88
CA PRO A 77 -0.15 -9.73 28.85
C PRO A 77 -1.35 -8.83 29.15
N ILE A 78 -1.77 -8.03 28.19
CA ILE A 78 -2.93 -7.11 28.33
C ILE A 78 -4.06 -7.38 27.35
N GLY A 79 -3.84 -8.19 26.31
CA GLY A 79 -4.88 -8.52 25.35
C GLY A 79 -4.47 -9.55 24.32
N LYS A 80 -5.47 -10.14 23.65
CA LYS A 80 -5.28 -10.98 22.48
C LYS A 80 -5.47 -10.18 21.21
N GLU A 81 -4.63 -10.45 20.24
CA GLU A 81 -4.66 -9.81 18.91
C GLU A 81 -4.70 -10.88 17.83
N GLY A 82 -5.44 -10.64 16.75
CA GLY A 82 -5.35 -11.46 15.56
C GLY A 82 -4.00 -11.26 14.84
N LYS A 83 -3.63 -12.16 13.97
CA LYS A 83 -2.45 -12.00 13.11
C LYS A 83 -2.76 -11.10 11.93
N ALA A 84 -1.91 -10.13 11.68
CA ALA A 84 -1.96 -9.29 10.48
C ALA A 84 -0.71 -9.44 9.65
N GLY A 85 -0.86 -9.38 8.34
CA GLY A 85 0.23 -9.52 7.38
C GLY A 85 0.67 -8.19 6.75
N THR A 86 0.60 -7.06 7.47
CA THR A 86 0.94 -5.75 6.93
C THR A 86 2.20 -5.16 7.55
N TYR A 87 2.93 -4.33 6.80
CA TYR A 87 4.11 -3.63 7.30
C TYR A 87 3.78 -2.64 8.42
N SER A 88 2.63 -1.98 8.33
CA SER A 88 2.24 -0.92 9.28
C SER A 88 1.54 -1.44 10.52
N SER A 89 1.01 -2.65 10.47
CA SER A 89 0.30 -3.28 11.56
C SER A 89 0.66 -4.74 11.66
N THR A 90 1.05 -5.16 12.85
CA THR A 90 1.34 -6.55 13.17
C THR A 90 0.16 -7.27 13.80
N SER A 91 -0.96 -6.55 13.99
CA SER A 91 -2.15 -7.10 14.63
C SER A 91 -3.45 -6.66 13.96
N THR A 92 -4.45 -7.50 14.10
CA THR A 92 -5.86 -7.22 13.82
C THR A 92 -6.68 -7.55 15.06
N PRO A 93 -7.95 -7.11 15.14
CA PRO A 93 -8.84 -7.58 16.20
C PRO A 93 -8.91 -9.10 16.23
N TYR A 94 -8.85 -9.69 17.41
CA TYR A 94 -8.98 -11.14 17.60
C TYR A 94 -10.39 -11.61 17.22
N ASN A 95 -10.45 -12.60 16.34
CA ASN A 95 -11.71 -13.14 15.81
C ASN A 95 -11.93 -14.65 16.08
N GLY A 96 -11.16 -15.23 17.02
CA GLY A 96 -11.29 -16.63 17.40
C GLY A 96 -10.33 -17.61 16.70
N GLY A 97 -9.48 -17.12 15.78
CA GLY A 97 -8.45 -17.94 15.11
C GLY A 97 -7.08 -17.88 15.80
N ASP A 98 -6.04 -18.04 15.01
CA ASP A 98 -4.64 -17.81 15.45
C ASP A 98 -4.47 -16.42 16.03
N TYR A 99 -3.73 -16.31 17.12
CA TYR A 99 -3.55 -15.07 17.82
C TYR A 99 -2.12 -14.80 18.24
N ASN A 100 -1.84 -13.52 18.41
CA ASN A 100 -0.71 -13.00 19.16
C ASN A 100 -1.20 -12.39 20.47
N ILE A 101 -0.28 -12.05 21.33
CA ILE A 101 -0.55 -11.49 22.65
C ILE A 101 0.07 -10.10 22.70
N ARG A 102 -0.74 -9.10 23.00
CA ARG A 102 -0.24 -7.76 23.30
C ARG A 102 0.29 -7.74 24.72
N VAL A 103 1.52 -7.27 24.85
CA VAL A 103 2.24 -7.26 26.13
C VAL A 103 2.80 -5.87 26.43
N VAL A 104 2.96 -5.62 27.72
CA VAL A 104 3.65 -4.45 28.27
C VAL A 104 4.94 -4.92 28.93
N PHE A 105 6.04 -4.25 28.62
CA PHE A 105 7.30 -4.34 29.34
C PHE A 105 7.40 -3.15 30.29
N THR A 106 7.59 -3.38 31.59
CA THR A 106 7.75 -2.32 32.60
C THR A 106 8.49 -2.85 33.84
N LYS A 107 9.19 -1.98 34.56
CA LYS A 107 9.78 -2.32 35.87
C LYS A 107 8.83 -2.11 37.05
N SER A 108 7.65 -1.50 36.81
CA SER A 108 6.74 -1.06 37.84
C SER A 108 5.44 -1.86 37.81
N GLU A 109 5.10 -2.52 38.91
CA GLU A 109 3.80 -3.19 39.09
C GLU A 109 2.64 -2.17 38.96
N ALA A 110 2.80 -0.96 39.52
CA ALA A 110 1.78 0.07 39.40
C ALA A 110 1.51 0.48 37.94
N ILE A 111 2.56 0.58 37.11
CA ILE A 111 2.40 0.83 35.66
C ILE A 111 1.76 -0.36 34.96
N ALA A 112 2.08 -1.59 35.34
CA ALA A 112 1.43 -2.77 34.82
C ALA A 112 -0.08 -2.80 35.12
N ASP A 113 -0.46 -2.48 36.37
CA ASP A 113 -1.87 -2.38 36.79
C ASP A 113 -2.61 -1.25 36.06
N GLU A 114 -1.95 -0.09 35.89
CA GLU A 114 -2.51 0.99 35.07
C GLU A 114 -2.77 0.56 33.64
N TRP A 115 -1.81 -0.13 33.01
CA TRP A 115 -1.97 -0.66 31.66
C TRP A 115 -3.13 -1.63 31.54
N PHE A 116 -3.27 -2.55 32.50
CA PHE A 116 -4.39 -3.49 32.51
C PHE A 116 -5.73 -2.77 32.57
N ASN A 117 -5.82 -1.74 33.41
CA ASN A 117 -7.04 -0.95 33.59
C ASN A 117 -7.37 -0.11 32.34
N ILE A 118 -6.40 0.61 31.77
CA ILE A 118 -6.66 1.47 30.61
C ILE A 118 -6.91 0.66 29.34
N TRP A 119 -6.40 -0.57 29.25
CA TRP A 119 -6.63 -1.41 28.07
C TRP A 119 -8.10 -1.80 27.94
N GLN A 120 -8.82 -1.87 29.03
CA GLN A 120 -10.27 -2.10 29.09
C GLN A 120 -11.09 -0.83 28.94
N ALA A 121 -10.47 0.33 29.03
CA ALA A 121 -11.15 1.62 28.94
C ALA A 121 -11.55 1.98 27.50
N GLU A 122 -12.42 2.98 27.40
CA GLU A 122 -12.76 3.56 26.10
C GLU A 122 -11.50 4.04 25.35
N PRO A 123 -11.47 3.92 24.00
CA PRO A 123 -10.29 4.26 23.19
C PRO A 123 -9.73 5.66 23.48
N ARG A 124 -10.58 6.64 23.73
CA ARG A 124 -10.17 8.02 24.02
C ARG A 124 -9.38 8.16 25.32
N ILE A 125 -9.81 7.46 26.37
CA ILE A 125 -9.10 7.42 27.67
C ILE A 125 -7.81 6.63 27.50
N ARG A 126 -7.91 5.46 26.89
CA ARG A 126 -6.77 4.58 26.63
C ARG A 126 -5.66 5.30 25.88
N ASP A 127 -5.96 5.97 24.78
CA ASP A 127 -4.97 6.58 23.92
C ASP A 127 -4.22 7.74 24.62
N ARG A 128 -4.90 8.51 25.46
CA ARG A 128 -4.27 9.56 26.27
C ARG A 128 -3.31 8.98 27.30
N GLU A 129 -3.79 8.04 28.10
CA GLU A 129 -2.99 7.46 29.18
C GLU A 129 -1.86 6.58 28.62
N ALA A 130 -2.09 5.87 27.51
CA ALA A 130 -1.06 5.10 26.84
C ALA A 130 0.15 5.97 26.44
N GLY A 131 -0.08 7.17 25.90
CA GLY A 131 1.02 8.09 25.57
C GLY A 131 1.87 8.45 26.79
N ARG A 132 1.25 8.71 27.94
CA ARG A 132 1.92 8.97 29.22
C ARG A 132 2.72 7.75 29.69
N LEU A 133 2.08 6.59 29.74
CA LEU A 133 2.70 5.34 30.19
C LEU A 133 3.85 4.88 29.28
N LEU A 134 3.80 5.21 27.98
CA LEU A 134 4.88 4.95 27.04
C LEU A 134 6.01 5.98 27.10
N GLY A 135 5.86 7.03 27.93
CA GLY A 135 6.86 8.08 28.04
C GLY A 135 6.97 8.97 26.79
N TYR A 136 5.87 9.11 26.05
CA TYR A 136 5.84 10.01 24.90
C TYR A 136 5.83 11.47 25.33
N PRO A 137 6.45 12.38 24.57
CA PRO A 137 6.41 13.81 24.89
C PRO A 137 4.97 14.32 24.98
N THR A 138 4.68 15.08 26.02
CA THR A 138 3.32 15.61 26.30
C THR A 138 2.79 16.46 25.13
N CYS A 139 3.65 17.24 24.46
CA CYS A 139 3.26 18.01 23.29
C CYS A 139 2.77 17.09 22.14
N CYS A 140 3.45 15.96 21.91
CA CYS A 140 3.07 15.01 20.88
C CYS A 140 1.78 14.24 21.24
N THR A 141 1.64 13.83 22.49
CA THR A 141 0.40 13.20 22.97
C THR A 141 -0.80 14.14 22.85
N ASN A 142 -0.64 15.40 23.23
CA ASN A 142 -1.71 16.40 23.10
C ASN A 142 -2.08 16.67 21.64
N HIS A 143 -1.09 16.75 20.74
CA HIS A 143 -1.31 16.90 19.32
C HIS A 143 -2.07 15.69 18.73
N PHE A 144 -1.65 14.47 19.11
CA PHE A 144 -2.32 13.24 18.68
C PHE A 144 -3.78 13.23 19.16
N MET A 145 -4.04 13.57 20.44
CA MET A 145 -5.39 13.64 20.99
C MET A 145 -6.27 14.63 20.24
N LYS A 146 -5.73 15.83 19.97
CA LYS A 146 -6.47 16.90 19.26
C LYS A 146 -6.93 16.47 17.86
N TYR A 147 -6.07 15.85 17.08
CA TYR A 147 -6.35 15.59 15.67
C TYR A 147 -6.83 14.17 15.39
N TRP A 148 -6.19 13.18 15.99
CA TRP A 148 -6.58 11.80 15.77
C TRP A 148 -7.81 11.37 16.55
N VAL A 149 -7.89 11.77 17.84
CA VAL A 149 -8.98 11.35 18.70
C VAL A 149 -10.17 12.30 18.62
N ASP A 150 -9.94 13.61 18.86
CA ASP A 150 -11.04 14.59 18.96
C ASP A 150 -11.66 14.94 17.60
N GLN A 151 -10.88 14.90 16.52
CA GLN A 151 -11.35 15.16 15.15
C GLN A 151 -11.65 13.88 14.35
N GLU A 152 -11.85 12.74 15.03
CA GLU A 152 -12.27 11.49 14.42
C GLU A 152 -11.33 11.01 13.29
N PHE A 153 -10.07 10.75 13.66
CA PHE A 153 -9.07 10.16 12.77
C PHE A 153 -8.53 11.06 11.63
N VAL A 154 -8.37 12.33 11.88
CA VAL A 154 -7.54 13.18 11.00
C VAL A 154 -6.10 12.74 11.15
N ASP A 155 -5.45 12.38 10.03
CA ASP A 155 -4.04 11.97 10.05
C ASP A 155 -3.16 13.13 10.53
N THR A 156 -2.50 12.91 11.65
CA THR A 156 -1.66 13.93 12.30
C THR A 156 -0.49 14.39 11.43
N THR A 157 -0.08 13.61 10.44
CA THR A 157 1.00 13.98 9.52
C THR A 157 0.63 15.22 8.69
N TRP A 158 -0.64 15.35 8.27
CA TRP A 158 -1.09 16.54 7.55
C TRP A 158 -1.06 17.79 8.42
N THR A 159 -1.60 17.70 9.63
CA THR A 159 -1.64 18.85 10.54
C THR A 159 -0.25 19.25 10.99
N MET A 160 0.61 18.29 11.27
CA MET A 160 2.01 18.50 11.60
C MET A 160 2.74 19.20 10.44
N ALA A 161 2.51 18.77 9.20
CA ALA A 161 3.11 19.40 8.03
C ALA A 161 2.58 20.80 7.81
N ALA A 162 1.27 21.02 7.93
CA ALA A 162 0.65 22.33 7.77
C ALA A 162 1.15 23.37 8.77
N GLU A 163 1.36 22.98 10.02
CA GLU A 163 1.90 23.84 11.07
C GLU A 163 3.38 24.19 10.84
N ASN A 164 4.10 23.38 10.06
CA ASN A 164 5.53 23.56 9.74
C ASN A 164 5.78 24.08 8.32
N MET A 165 4.74 24.47 7.62
CA MET A 165 4.81 24.89 6.23
C MET A 165 5.59 26.20 6.06
N GLN A 166 6.57 26.19 5.15
CA GLN A 166 7.02 27.41 4.50
C GLN A 166 6.22 27.56 3.20
N LEU A 167 5.30 28.51 3.18
CA LEU A 167 4.72 28.99 1.94
C LEU A 167 5.84 29.70 1.17
N ASN A 168 6.27 29.13 0.07
CA ASN A 168 6.99 29.91 -0.94
C ASN A 168 5.93 30.66 -1.73
N ASP A 169 5.97 31.98 -1.70
CA ASP A 169 5.01 32.88 -2.35
C ASP A 169 4.95 32.71 -3.89
N ASP A 170 5.86 31.94 -4.47
CA ASP A 170 6.00 31.78 -5.92
C ASP A 170 5.34 30.52 -6.48
N ASP A 171 4.76 29.64 -5.67
CA ASP A 171 4.13 28.41 -6.15
C ASP A 171 2.59 28.54 -6.19
N GLU A 172 2.07 29.07 -7.29
CA GLU A 172 0.64 29.15 -7.56
C GLU A 172 -0.10 27.78 -7.59
N THR A 173 0.65 26.67 -7.51
CA THR A 173 0.08 25.33 -7.60
C THR A 173 -0.06 24.60 -6.27
N HIS A 174 0.30 25.17 -5.14
CA HIS A 174 0.21 24.69 -3.73
C HIS A 174 -0.33 23.28 -3.47
N ARG A 175 0.11 22.31 -4.28
CA ARG A 175 -0.39 20.93 -4.20
C ARG A 175 0.43 20.03 -3.28
N THR A 176 1.63 20.48 -2.92
CA THR A 176 2.57 19.70 -2.12
C THR A 176 3.15 20.54 -0.99
N ILE A 177 3.15 20.00 0.23
CA ILE A 177 3.81 20.60 1.37
C ILE A 177 5.28 20.15 1.37
N HIS A 178 6.19 21.10 1.41
CA HIS A 178 7.62 20.84 1.50
C HIS A 178 8.11 21.08 2.93
N ILE A 179 8.74 20.07 3.51
CA ILE A 179 9.32 20.15 4.86
C ILE A 179 10.74 20.71 4.78
N LYS A 180 11.13 21.50 5.78
CA LYS A 180 12.45 22.12 5.84
C LYS A 180 13.58 21.09 5.78
N ALA A 181 14.71 21.49 5.17
CA ALA A 181 15.89 20.65 5.01
C ALA A 181 16.64 20.35 6.32
N ASP A 182 16.46 21.18 7.33
CA ASP A 182 17.13 21.14 8.64
C ASP A 182 16.32 20.43 9.74
N THR A 183 15.24 19.77 9.35
CA THR A 183 14.46 18.96 10.31
C THR A 183 15.23 17.73 10.76
N PRO A 184 15.20 17.39 12.07
CA PRO A 184 15.94 16.25 12.60
C PRO A 184 15.38 14.91 12.09
N PRO A 185 16.24 13.95 11.73
CA PRO A 185 15.80 12.62 11.31
C PRO A 185 14.92 11.91 12.35
N GLU A 186 15.13 12.18 13.63
CA GLU A 186 14.40 11.61 14.75
C GLU A 186 12.91 11.91 14.71
N ALA A 187 12.51 13.05 14.14
CA ALA A 187 11.12 13.44 13.95
C ALA A 187 10.54 12.99 12.58
N ASN A 188 11.35 12.35 11.73
CA ASN A 188 10.88 11.85 10.44
C ASN A 188 10.08 10.57 10.59
N ILE A 189 8.77 10.68 10.42
CA ILE A 189 7.84 9.54 10.47
C ILE A 189 7.41 9.02 9.10
N MET A 190 7.99 9.52 8.01
CA MET A 190 7.61 9.16 6.64
C MET A 190 7.92 7.70 6.30
N TRP A 191 8.88 7.09 7.00
CA TRP A 191 9.26 5.70 6.81
C TRP A 191 8.56 4.73 7.79
N ARG A 192 7.65 5.23 8.65
CA ARG A 192 7.00 4.45 9.71
C ARG A 192 6.28 3.19 9.20
N TRP A 193 5.72 3.24 7.99
CA TRP A 193 5.02 2.09 7.39
C TRP A 193 5.95 0.95 6.99
N GLN A 194 7.26 1.21 6.91
CA GLN A 194 8.29 0.17 6.75
C GLN A 194 8.96 -0.17 8.08
N GLY A 195 8.54 0.43 9.18
CA GLY A 195 9.10 0.21 10.50
C GLY A 195 10.43 0.96 10.74
N VAL A 196 10.89 1.80 9.79
CA VAL A 196 12.11 2.61 9.95
C VAL A 196 11.77 3.90 10.68
N ARG A 197 12.29 4.05 11.90
CA ARG A 197 12.00 5.16 12.80
C ARG A 197 12.99 5.20 13.96
N LEU A 198 13.11 6.34 14.64
CA LEU A 198 13.86 6.51 15.88
C LEU A 198 12.96 6.82 17.09
N VAL A 199 11.63 6.92 16.87
CA VAL A 199 10.62 7.07 17.92
C VAL A 199 9.38 6.27 17.55
N SER A 200 8.60 5.84 18.55
CA SER A 200 7.41 5.03 18.37
C SER A 200 6.12 5.86 18.28
N HIS A 201 6.17 7.14 18.65
CA HIS A 201 5.04 8.06 18.62
C HIS A 201 5.00 8.90 17.33
N LEU A 202 3.88 9.57 17.12
CA LEU A 202 3.73 10.58 16.07
C LEU A 202 4.11 11.93 16.66
N PRO A 203 5.15 12.62 16.14
CA PRO A 203 5.56 13.94 16.59
C PRO A 203 4.48 15.00 16.38
N CYS A 204 4.50 16.06 17.17
CA CYS A 204 3.62 17.22 16.96
C CYS A 204 4.13 18.15 15.84
N SER A 205 5.41 18.06 15.50
CA SER A 205 6.03 18.79 14.39
C SER A 205 7.26 18.03 13.88
N PHE A 206 7.71 18.34 12.66
CA PHE A 206 8.93 17.75 12.08
C PHE A 206 10.22 18.32 12.72
N ASP A 207 10.11 19.34 13.56
CA ASP A 207 11.22 19.94 14.32
C ASP A 207 11.01 19.84 15.84
N CYS A 208 10.16 18.90 16.30
CA CYS A 208 9.87 18.71 17.71
C CYS A 208 11.11 18.32 18.50
N LYS A 209 11.60 19.21 19.37
CA LYS A 209 12.82 18.99 20.16
C LYS A 209 12.69 17.84 21.15
N ALA A 210 11.54 17.67 21.77
CA ALA A 210 11.33 16.57 22.70
C ALA A 210 11.33 15.19 22.00
N THR A 211 10.89 15.13 20.73
CA THR A 211 11.01 13.94 19.89
C THR A 211 12.45 13.68 19.48
N GLU A 212 13.17 14.73 19.08
CA GLU A 212 14.60 14.67 18.73
C GLU A 212 15.41 14.10 19.91
N GLU A 213 15.23 14.66 21.12
CA GLU A 213 15.92 14.21 22.33
C GLU A 213 15.63 12.73 22.66
N LEU A 214 14.37 12.31 22.56
CA LEU A 214 14.01 10.91 22.79
C LEU A 214 14.61 9.99 21.72
N GLY A 215 14.52 10.38 20.45
CA GLY A 215 15.08 9.61 19.33
C GLY A 215 16.60 9.46 19.44
N MET A 216 17.32 10.52 19.84
CA MET A 216 18.77 10.46 20.10
C MET A 216 19.11 9.48 21.23
N LYS A 217 18.35 9.48 22.34
CA LYS A 217 18.54 8.52 23.44
C LYS A 217 18.30 7.08 22.98
N MET A 218 17.28 6.84 22.16
CA MET A 218 16.96 5.53 21.60
C MET A 218 18.06 5.06 20.63
N ALA A 219 18.59 5.95 19.80
CA ALA A 219 19.69 5.65 18.89
C ALA A 219 20.98 5.31 19.64
N GLU A 220 21.31 6.06 20.69
CA GLU A 220 22.49 5.80 21.53
C GLU A 220 22.36 4.45 22.27
N LEU A 221 21.18 4.14 22.80
CA LEU A 221 20.90 2.84 23.34
C LEU A 221 21.15 1.74 22.29
N GLY A 222 20.66 1.94 21.06
CA GLY A 222 20.88 0.98 19.97
C GLY A 222 22.35 0.72 19.71
N ARG A 223 23.19 1.75 19.71
CA ARG A 223 24.65 1.60 19.58
C ARG A 223 25.26 0.83 20.76
N THR A 224 24.85 1.15 21.99
CA THR A 224 25.30 0.47 23.20
C THR A 224 24.93 -1.01 23.20
N LEU A 225 23.80 -1.39 22.59
CA LEU A 225 23.35 -2.77 22.45
C LEU A 225 24.02 -3.52 21.28
N GLY A 226 24.92 -2.87 20.54
CA GLY A 226 25.63 -3.48 19.41
C GLY A 226 24.91 -3.36 18.07
N PHE A 227 23.83 -2.55 17.96
CA PHE A 227 23.10 -2.30 16.73
C PHE A 227 23.57 -1.04 15.99
N GLU A 228 24.85 -0.71 16.10
CA GLU A 228 25.42 0.49 15.47
C GLU A 228 25.15 0.52 13.96
N LYS A 229 25.26 -0.61 13.29
CA LYS A 229 25.03 -0.74 11.86
C LYS A 229 23.56 -0.42 11.49
N GLU A 230 22.61 -0.97 12.22
CA GLU A 230 21.19 -0.75 12.03
C GLU A 230 20.82 0.71 12.31
N VAL A 231 21.35 1.28 13.39
CA VAL A 231 21.15 2.69 13.73
C VAL A 231 21.69 3.61 12.62
N ASN A 232 22.86 3.31 12.07
CA ASN A 232 23.40 4.07 10.96
C ASN A 232 22.55 3.96 9.69
N TRP A 233 22.01 2.78 9.39
CA TRP A 233 21.06 2.59 8.30
C TRP A 233 19.74 3.34 8.54
N ILE A 234 19.23 3.39 9.78
CA ILE A 234 18.06 4.19 10.10
C ILE A 234 18.32 5.65 9.77
N TYR A 235 19.43 6.24 10.23
CA TYR A 235 19.78 7.63 9.93
C TYR A 235 19.96 7.86 8.43
N GLU A 236 20.59 6.93 7.71
CA GLU A 236 20.72 6.99 6.26
C GLU A 236 19.36 7.08 5.58
N LEU A 237 18.45 6.13 5.86
CA LEU A 237 17.13 6.09 5.24
C LEU A 237 16.25 7.29 5.62
N LEU A 238 16.27 7.71 6.89
CA LEU A 238 15.52 8.88 7.36
C LEU A 238 16.05 10.20 6.79
N SER A 239 17.27 10.24 6.27
CA SER A 239 17.82 11.40 5.57
C SER A 239 17.42 11.49 4.10
N TRP A 240 16.83 10.42 3.52
CA TRP A 240 16.46 10.41 2.11
C TRP A 240 15.20 11.22 1.83
N PRO A 241 15.09 11.82 0.61
CA PRO A 241 13.85 12.48 0.22
C PRO A 241 12.70 11.49 0.12
N VAL A 242 11.57 11.88 0.70
CA VAL A 242 10.34 11.08 0.71
C VAL A 242 9.17 11.99 0.36
N GLU A 243 8.32 11.54 -0.52
CA GLU A 243 7.02 12.15 -0.79
C GLU A 243 5.94 11.32 -0.10
N TRP A 244 5.02 11.97 0.61
CA TRP A 244 3.89 11.34 1.27
C TRP A 244 2.59 12.04 0.89
N SER A 245 1.59 11.25 0.58
CA SER A 245 0.22 11.72 0.39
C SER A 245 -0.77 10.77 1.07
N ALA A 246 -1.91 11.30 1.52
CA ALA A 246 -2.98 10.50 2.06
C ALA A 246 -4.32 11.09 1.64
N LEU A 247 -5.01 10.42 0.74
CA LEU A 247 -6.33 10.77 0.28
C LEU A 247 -7.31 9.67 0.64
N HIS A 248 -8.46 10.06 1.18
CA HIS A 248 -9.53 9.12 1.53
C HIS A 248 -9.05 7.97 2.44
N GLY A 249 -8.00 8.24 3.23
CA GLY A 249 -7.45 7.31 4.19
C GLY A 249 -6.51 6.25 3.64
N ILE A 250 -6.01 6.44 2.44
CA ILE A 250 -4.92 5.66 1.87
C ILE A 250 -3.68 6.54 1.88
N ALA A 251 -2.64 6.10 2.60
CA ALA A 251 -1.34 6.72 2.52
C ALA A 251 -0.55 6.15 1.35
N GLU A 252 0.09 7.03 0.61
CA GLU A 252 1.04 6.69 -0.43
C GLU A 252 2.38 7.35 -0.10
N ILE A 253 3.42 6.56 -0.02
CA ILE A 253 4.77 7.00 0.32
C ILE A 253 5.70 6.63 -0.83
N ARG A 254 6.36 7.62 -1.42
CA ARG A 254 7.36 7.44 -2.47
C ARG A 254 8.73 7.73 -1.91
N THR A 255 9.60 6.74 -2.01
CA THR A 255 11.00 6.83 -1.60
C THR A 255 11.91 6.58 -2.82
N PRO A 256 13.22 6.82 -2.73
CA PRO A 256 14.14 6.50 -3.83
C PRO A 256 14.17 5.01 -4.22
N ILE A 257 13.75 4.11 -3.34
CA ILE A 257 13.90 2.65 -3.54
C ILE A 257 12.57 1.92 -3.71
N ASN A 258 11.47 2.50 -3.23
CA ASN A 258 10.17 1.86 -3.32
C ASN A 258 9.02 2.87 -3.19
N LYS A 259 7.83 2.39 -3.44
CA LYS A 259 6.57 3.04 -3.18
C LYS A 259 5.73 2.16 -2.26
N ILE A 260 5.15 2.75 -1.26
CA ILE A 260 4.29 2.07 -0.30
C ILE A 260 2.91 2.67 -0.36
N SER A 261 1.90 1.81 -0.37
CA SER A 261 0.51 2.21 -0.17
C SER A 261 -0.05 1.46 1.02
N SER A 262 -0.69 2.16 1.92
CA SER A 262 -1.22 1.59 3.16
C SER A 262 -2.44 2.37 3.65
N ARG A 263 -3.22 1.77 4.57
CA ARG A 263 -4.22 2.51 5.32
C ARG A 263 -3.55 3.51 6.25
N THR A 264 -4.22 4.63 6.48
CA THR A 264 -3.76 5.63 7.46
C THR A 264 -4.26 5.36 8.88
N ASP A 265 -5.23 4.47 9.07
CA ASP A 265 -5.80 4.12 10.38
C ASP A 265 -5.90 2.61 10.61
N MET A 266 -6.16 2.23 11.83
CA MET A 266 -6.31 0.84 12.29
C MET A 266 -7.78 0.40 12.34
N THR A 267 -8.72 1.24 11.96
CA THR A 267 -10.14 0.89 12.00
C THR A 267 -10.51 0.00 10.81
N PRO A 268 -11.38 -0.99 10.99
CA PRO A 268 -11.81 -1.87 9.90
C PRO A 268 -12.71 -1.18 8.88
N TRP A 269 -13.04 0.07 9.06
CA TRP A 269 -13.81 0.90 8.14
C TRP A 269 -13.22 2.29 8.02
N LYS A 270 -13.48 2.91 6.88
CA LYS A 270 -13.13 4.29 6.60
C LYS A 270 -14.34 5.10 6.24
N TYR A 271 -14.25 6.38 6.58
CA TYR A 271 -15.13 7.37 6.02
C TYR A 271 -14.49 7.96 4.78
N VAL A 272 -15.11 7.74 3.63
CA VAL A 272 -14.78 8.53 2.44
C VAL A 272 -15.42 9.90 2.62
N VAL A 273 -14.58 10.90 2.74
CA VAL A 273 -15.02 12.28 2.73
C VAL A 273 -15.27 12.64 1.27
N GLN A 274 -16.52 12.85 0.87
CA GLN A 274 -16.80 13.41 -0.45
C GLN A 274 -16.17 14.80 -0.53
N LYS A 275 -15.35 14.99 -1.56
CA LYS A 275 -14.59 16.20 -1.81
C LYS A 275 -15.41 17.48 -1.66
N HIS A 276 -15.12 18.23 -0.63
CA HIS A 276 -15.08 19.67 -0.74
C HIS A 276 -13.62 20.07 -0.50
N ALA A 277 -13.09 20.92 -1.32
CA ALA A 277 -11.67 21.24 -1.41
C ALA A 277 -11.00 21.72 -0.10
N HIS A 278 -11.73 21.87 0.97
CA HIS A 278 -11.27 22.51 2.21
C HIS A 278 -11.13 21.59 3.42
N GLU A 279 -11.33 20.29 3.29
CA GLU A 279 -11.59 19.52 4.50
C GLU A 279 -10.61 18.38 4.83
N TYR A 280 -9.94 17.81 3.89
CA TYR A 280 -8.90 16.79 4.14
C TYR A 280 -8.52 16.08 2.83
N PRO A 281 -7.28 16.04 2.49
CA PRO A 281 -6.18 16.75 3.12
C PRO A 281 -6.39 18.27 3.05
N ILE A 282 -5.54 19.07 3.68
CA ILE A 282 -5.61 20.53 3.68
C ILE A 282 -5.80 21.05 2.25
N ASP A 283 -6.64 22.05 2.08
CA ASP A 283 -7.09 22.56 0.79
C ASP A 283 -5.93 22.72 -0.22
N GLY A 284 -6.15 22.19 -1.40
CA GLY A 284 -5.20 22.28 -2.51
C GLY A 284 -3.96 21.38 -2.40
N MET A 285 -3.71 20.72 -1.27
CA MET A 285 -2.51 19.93 -1.06
C MET A 285 -2.73 18.45 -1.39
N SER A 286 -1.81 17.87 -2.17
CA SER A 286 -1.83 16.47 -2.58
C SER A 286 -0.76 15.59 -1.92
N GLY A 287 0.24 16.20 -1.26
CA GLY A 287 1.33 15.43 -0.66
C GLY A 287 2.25 16.25 0.23
N ILE A 288 3.17 15.56 0.87
CA ILE A 288 4.24 16.12 1.70
C ILE A 288 5.55 15.58 1.20
N THR A 289 6.52 16.45 0.92
CA THR A 289 7.88 16.06 0.56
C THR A 289 8.82 16.34 1.72
N TYR A 290 9.54 15.33 2.15
CA TYR A 290 10.51 15.39 3.25
C TYR A 290 11.86 14.84 2.81
N PRO A 291 12.96 15.46 3.19
CA PRO A 291 13.09 16.85 3.52
C PRO A 291 13.12 17.71 2.25
N TYR A 292 12.63 18.94 2.36
CA TYR A 292 12.62 19.88 1.24
C TYR A 292 14.01 20.51 1.04
N ASN A 293 14.42 20.68 -0.21
CA ASN A 293 15.70 21.30 -0.59
C ASN A 293 16.96 20.65 0.00
N GLN A 294 16.92 19.40 0.35
CA GLN A 294 18.16 18.72 0.66
C GLN A 294 19.17 18.87 -0.49
N LYS A 295 20.42 19.20 -0.12
CA LYS A 295 21.57 18.94 -0.99
C LYS A 295 21.37 17.55 -1.55
N LYS A 296 21.21 17.44 -2.88
CA LYS A 296 20.94 16.20 -3.59
C LYS A 296 21.79 15.10 -2.96
N ILE A 297 21.20 14.33 -2.07
CA ILE A 297 21.82 13.10 -1.60
C ILE A 297 21.98 12.31 -2.88
N LYS A 298 23.22 12.07 -3.27
CA LYS A 298 23.53 11.13 -4.34
C LYS A 298 23.29 9.72 -3.80
N VAL A 299 22.05 9.45 -3.40
CA VAL A 299 21.57 8.10 -3.49
C VAL A 299 21.65 7.83 -4.99
N LYS A 300 22.70 7.13 -5.42
CA LYS A 300 22.61 6.41 -6.66
C LYS A 300 21.53 5.35 -6.35
N PRO A 301 20.26 5.55 -6.73
CA PRO A 301 19.45 4.39 -6.96
C PRO A 301 20.32 3.56 -7.87
N VAL A 302 20.42 2.27 -7.64
CA VAL A 302 20.90 1.38 -8.67
C VAL A 302 19.80 1.51 -9.71
N THR A 303 19.94 2.52 -10.56
CA THR A 303 19.03 2.83 -11.64
C THR A 303 19.26 1.83 -12.78
N LYS A 304 18.97 0.59 -12.48
CA LYS A 304 18.24 -0.20 -13.42
C LYS A 304 16.82 -0.21 -12.88
N THR A 305 16.05 0.75 -13.28
CA THR A 305 14.62 0.61 -13.30
C THR A 305 14.39 -0.76 -13.95
N ILE A 306 13.99 -1.74 -13.17
CA ILE A 306 13.08 -2.69 -13.73
C ILE A 306 11.79 -1.88 -13.76
N SER A 307 11.79 -0.91 -14.70
CA SER A 307 10.57 -0.68 -15.38
C SER A 307 10.08 -2.05 -15.85
N PHE A 308 8.80 -2.23 -15.98
CA PHE A 308 8.26 -3.22 -16.89
C PHE A 308 9.14 -3.43 -18.14
N ALA A 309 9.89 -2.41 -18.57
CA ALA A 309 10.87 -2.42 -19.64
C ALA A 309 12.01 -3.44 -19.48
N LYS A 310 12.42 -3.86 -18.30
CA LYS A 310 13.51 -4.83 -18.19
C LYS A 310 13.05 -6.28 -18.20
N SER A 311 11.85 -6.56 -17.73
CA SER A 311 11.18 -7.82 -18.03
C SER A 311 10.88 -7.94 -19.54
N LEU A 312 10.72 -6.79 -20.23
CA LEU A 312 10.46 -6.69 -21.67
C LEU A 312 11.73 -6.80 -22.55
N GLU A 313 12.92 -6.71 -21.97
CA GLU A 313 14.20 -6.98 -22.67
C GLU A 313 14.58 -8.49 -22.61
N ASP A 314 13.90 -9.26 -21.76
CA ASP A 314 14.02 -10.71 -21.77
C ASP A 314 13.20 -11.27 -22.94
N THR A 315 13.87 -11.93 -23.90
CA THR A 315 13.24 -12.49 -25.11
C THR A 315 12.08 -13.45 -24.81
N SER A 316 12.05 -14.05 -23.64
CA SER A 316 10.98 -14.95 -23.20
C SER A 316 9.62 -14.25 -23.01
N VAL A 317 9.61 -12.96 -22.72
CA VAL A 317 8.39 -12.26 -22.28
C VAL A 317 7.34 -12.10 -23.36
N TRP A 318 7.73 -11.73 -24.58
CA TRP A 318 6.78 -11.62 -25.70
C TRP A 318 6.47 -12.97 -26.35
N GLU A 319 7.45 -13.89 -26.39
CA GLU A 319 7.25 -15.26 -26.88
C GLU A 319 6.25 -16.03 -26.02
N GLU A 320 6.34 -15.92 -24.69
CA GLU A 320 5.37 -16.50 -23.77
C GLU A 320 3.93 -16.06 -24.06
N ASN A 321 3.73 -14.81 -24.46
CA ASN A 321 2.43 -14.25 -24.82
C ASN A 321 2.04 -14.46 -26.29
N GLY A 322 2.87 -15.15 -27.06
CA GLY A 322 2.59 -15.49 -28.46
C GLY A 322 2.88 -14.37 -29.47
N PHE A 323 3.64 -13.35 -29.08
CA PHE A 323 4.07 -12.29 -30.00
C PHE A 323 5.37 -12.67 -30.72
N SER A 324 5.50 -12.21 -31.95
CA SER A 324 6.69 -12.45 -32.79
C SER A 324 7.93 -11.67 -32.33
N ASN A 325 7.73 -10.54 -31.68
CA ASN A 325 8.79 -9.68 -31.17
C ASN A 325 8.19 -8.68 -30.13
N LYS A 326 9.09 -7.94 -29.49
CA LYS A 326 8.75 -6.93 -28.47
C LYS A 326 7.91 -5.79 -29.04
N GLU A 327 8.25 -5.35 -30.25
CA GLU A 327 7.57 -4.22 -30.92
C GLU A 327 6.10 -4.55 -31.19
N ALA A 328 5.80 -5.78 -31.61
CA ALA A 328 4.42 -6.25 -31.82
C ALA A 328 3.63 -6.27 -30.49
N MET A 329 4.24 -6.78 -29.42
CA MET A 329 3.61 -6.77 -28.10
C MET A 329 3.39 -5.35 -27.58
N ASP A 330 4.39 -4.48 -27.69
CA ASP A 330 4.30 -3.09 -27.26
C ASP A 330 3.22 -2.32 -28.04
N HIS A 331 3.12 -2.57 -29.35
CA HIS A 331 2.10 -1.99 -30.20
C HIS A 331 0.69 -2.40 -29.74
N PHE A 332 0.44 -3.69 -29.57
CA PHE A 332 -0.85 -4.22 -29.11
C PHE A 332 -1.23 -3.68 -27.72
N HIS A 333 -0.30 -3.70 -26.79
CA HIS A 333 -0.54 -3.17 -25.44
C HIS A 333 -0.87 -1.67 -25.47
N GLN A 334 -0.21 -0.91 -26.36
CA GLN A 334 -0.45 0.54 -26.46
C GLN A 334 -1.84 0.84 -27.04
N VAL A 335 -2.34 0.03 -27.96
CA VAL A 335 -3.72 0.15 -28.48
C VAL A 335 -4.75 0.00 -27.35
N ILE A 336 -4.53 -0.98 -26.47
CA ILE A 336 -5.41 -1.21 -25.30
C ILE A 336 -5.33 -0.05 -24.30
N ILE A 337 -4.12 0.41 -23.96
CA ILE A 337 -3.92 1.53 -23.02
C ILE A 337 -4.56 2.81 -23.58
N ASP A 338 -4.38 3.10 -24.87
CA ASP A 338 -4.98 4.27 -25.51
C ASP A 338 -6.52 4.20 -25.55
N ALA A 339 -7.09 2.99 -25.69
CA ALA A 339 -8.54 2.78 -25.68
C ALA A 339 -9.16 2.96 -24.28
N ILE A 340 -8.44 2.60 -23.21
CA ILE A 340 -8.83 2.91 -21.85
C ILE A 340 -8.81 4.44 -21.63
N GLY A 341 -7.85 5.13 -22.26
CA GLY A 341 -7.69 6.57 -22.19
C GLY A 341 -7.19 7.04 -20.82
N ASP A 342 -7.79 8.11 -20.28
CA ASP A 342 -7.37 8.66 -19.00
C ASP A 342 -7.83 7.74 -17.85
N MET A 343 -6.87 6.99 -17.32
CA MET A 343 -7.08 6.03 -16.22
C MET A 343 -7.74 6.63 -14.98
N LYS A 344 -7.75 7.95 -14.81
CA LYS A 344 -8.43 8.61 -13.68
C LYS A 344 -9.94 8.38 -13.68
N TYR A 345 -10.54 8.05 -14.83
CA TYR A 345 -11.97 7.76 -14.94
C TYR A 345 -12.32 6.31 -14.61
N ILE A 346 -11.33 5.42 -14.49
CA ILE A 346 -11.56 4.06 -14.00
C ILE A 346 -11.68 4.12 -12.47
N PRO A 347 -12.80 3.69 -11.88
CA PRO A 347 -12.95 3.62 -10.43
C PRO A 347 -11.86 2.76 -9.78
N GLY A 348 -11.41 3.13 -8.57
CA GLY A 348 -10.53 2.28 -7.78
C GLY A 348 -11.18 0.92 -7.46
N GLY A 349 -10.38 -0.14 -7.39
CA GLY A 349 -10.84 -1.49 -7.11
C GLY A 349 -10.13 -2.57 -7.94
N ASN A 350 -10.81 -3.68 -8.16
CA ASN A 350 -10.24 -4.84 -8.84
C ASN A 350 -10.28 -4.67 -10.37
N VAL A 351 -9.18 -4.97 -11.06
CA VAL A 351 -9.11 -5.03 -12.53
C VAL A 351 -8.84 -6.45 -12.94
N LEU A 352 -9.73 -7.04 -13.72
CA LEU A 352 -9.64 -8.43 -14.18
C LEU A 352 -9.17 -8.51 -15.63
N ASP A 353 -8.17 -9.32 -15.90
CA ASP A 353 -7.73 -9.68 -17.25
C ASP A 353 -8.02 -11.18 -17.51
N LEU A 354 -8.90 -11.42 -18.47
CA LEU A 354 -9.35 -12.75 -18.87
C LEU A 354 -8.46 -13.33 -19.98
N GLY A 355 -7.49 -14.14 -19.59
CA GLY A 355 -6.42 -14.64 -20.43
C GLY A 355 -5.18 -13.76 -20.28
N CYS A 356 -4.77 -13.50 -19.04
CA CYS A 356 -3.77 -12.48 -18.72
C CYS A 356 -2.33 -12.81 -19.17
N GLY A 357 -2.08 -14.01 -19.72
CA GLY A 357 -0.75 -14.45 -20.09
C GLY A 357 0.23 -14.34 -18.92
N ASN A 358 1.40 -13.75 -19.17
CA ASN A 358 2.40 -13.50 -18.15
C ASN A 358 2.18 -12.19 -17.35
N GLY A 359 1.02 -11.55 -17.46
CA GLY A 359 0.59 -10.39 -16.68
C GLY A 359 1.15 -9.04 -17.14
N VAL A 360 2.00 -8.97 -18.17
CA VAL A 360 2.64 -7.72 -18.61
C VAL A 360 1.63 -6.67 -19.04
N LEU A 361 0.58 -7.04 -19.80
CA LEU A 361 -0.49 -6.11 -20.17
C LEU A 361 -1.20 -5.58 -18.93
N LEU A 362 -1.64 -6.47 -18.06
CA LEU A 362 -2.35 -6.09 -16.84
C LEU A 362 -1.51 -5.16 -15.95
N GLY A 363 -0.20 -5.44 -15.83
CA GLY A 363 0.72 -4.56 -15.12
C GLY A 363 0.84 -3.16 -15.74
N ARG A 364 0.82 -3.06 -17.08
CA ARG A 364 0.81 -1.77 -17.78
C ARG A 364 -0.50 -1.03 -17.59
N VAL A 365 -1.63 -1.75 -17.61
CA VAL A 365 -2.96 -1.16 -17.39
C VAL A 365 -3.12 -0.61 -15.99
N VAL A 366 -2.75 -1.36 -14.97
CA VAL A 366 -2.81 -0.84 -13.60
C VAL A 366 -1.74 0.22 -13.35
N GLY A 367 -0.59 0.12 -14.02
CA GLY A 367 0.47 1.10 -14.01
C GLY A 367 0.81 1.61 -12.62
N ASP A 368 0.80 2.92 -12.45
CA ASP A 368 1.03 3.62 -11.19
C ASP A 368 -0.25 3.80 -10.34
N ARG A 369 -1.38 3.23 -10.76
CA ARG A 369 -2.66 3.30 -10.06
C ARG A 369 -2.71 2.25 -8.94
N PHE A 370 -2.39 2.63 -7.73
CA PHE A 370 -2.30 1.74 -6.54
C PHE A 370 -3.65 1.45 -5.90
N ASP A 371 -4.66 2.20 -6.27
CA ASP A 371 -6.05 1.93 -5.94
C ASP A 371 -6.67 0.85 -6.85
N LEU A 372 -5.92 0.36 -7.85
CA LEU A 372 -6.30 -0.76 -8.70
C LEU A 372 -5.58 -2.05 -8.28
N ILE A 373 -6.35 -3.10 -8.08
CA ILE A 373 -5.85 -4.43 -7.73
C ILE A 373 -5.89 -5.32 -8.97
N PRO A 374 -4.74 -5.74 -9.50
CA PRO A 374 -4.70 -6.60 -10.67
C PRO A 374 -5.14 -8.03 -10.33
N HIS A 375 -6.09 -8.54 -11.09
CA HIS A 375 -6.54 -9.93 -11.08
C HIS A 375 -6.34 -10.52 -12.48
N GLY A 376 -5.77 -11.70 -12.57
CA GLY A 376 -5.57 -12.40 -13.83
C GLY A 376 -6.11 -13.82 -13.79
N VAL A 377 -6.77 -14.25 -14.87
CA VAL A 377 -7.13 -15.65 -15.11
C VAL A 377 -6.32 -16.14 -16.29
N GLU A 378 -5.55 -17.22 -16.12
CA GLU A 378 -4.72 -17.80 -17.18
C GLU A 378 -4.75 -19.32 -17.10
N ALA A 379 -4.99 -19.97 -18.24
CA ALA A 379 -5.10 -21.42 -18.34
C ALA A 379 -3.74 -22.12 -18.36
N ASP A 380 -2.74 -21.47 -18.91
CA ASP A 380 -1.37 -21.99 -18.94
C ASP A 380 -0.70 -21.78 -17.58
N ARG A 381 -0.23 -22.87 -17.00
CA ARG A 381 0.39 -22.87 -15.67
C ARG A 381 1.64 -22.00 -15.60
N GLN A 382 2.49 -22.08 -16.64
CA GLN A 382 3.77 -21.35 -16.65
C GLN A 382 3.53 -19.86 -16.76
N ARG A 383 2.62 -19.44 -17.65
CA ARG A 383 2.22 -18.04 -17.83
C ARG A 383 1.57 -17.49 -16.56
N CYS A 384 0.68 -18.25 -15.92
CA CYS A 384 0.06 -17.85 -14.66
C CYS A 384 1.10 -17.65 -13.54
N MET A 385 2.11 -18.52 -13.45
CA MET A 385 3.23 -18.36 -12.52
C MET A 385 4.11 -17.15 -12.88
N SER A 386 4.39 -16.93 -14.16
CA SER A 386 5.09 -15.75 -14.65
C SER A 386 4.35 -14.47 -14.30
N ALA A 387 3.01 -14.44 -14.46
CA ALA A 387 2.17 -13.31 -14.09
C ALA A 387 2.26 -12.99 -12.59
N ALA A 388 2.17 -14.01 -11.74
CA ALA A 388 2.32 -13.84 -10.28
C ALA A 388 3.72 -13.35 -9.87
N THR A 389 4.73 -13.65 -10.66
CA THR A 389 6.10 -13.15 -10.46
C THR A 389 6.26 -11.71 -10.99
N THR A 390 5.63 -11.42 -12.12
CA THR A 390 5.66 -10.09 -12.78
C THR A 390 4.92 -9.05 -11.94
N ILE A 391 3.76 -9.43 -11.39
CA ILE A 391 2.91 -8.55 -10.56
C ILE A 391 2.66 -9.22 -9.21
N HIS A 392 3.64 -9.18 -8.34
CA HIS A 392 3.61 -9.87 -7.03
C HIS A 392 2.56 -9.35 -6.05
N TRP A 393 1.88 -8.22 -6.33
CA TRP A 393 0.72 -7.71 -5.57
C TRP A 393 -0.63 -8.05 -6.21
N GLY A 394 -0.61 -8.75 -7.35
CA GLY A 394 -1.81 -9.19 -8.05
C GLY A 394 -2.34 -10.54 -7.55
N VAL A 395 -3.56 -10.85 -7.90
CA VAL A 395 -4.20 -12.14 -7.66
C VAL A 395 -4.30 -12.89 -8.98
N PHE A 396 -3.56 -13.98 -9.12
CA PHE A 396 -3.56 -14.78 -10.35
C PHE A 396 -4.16 -16.15 -10.08
N THR A 397 -5.13 -16.52 -10.89
CA THR A 397 -5.84 -17.78 -10.78
C THR A 397 -5.58 -18.63 -12.02
N MET A 398 -4.98 -19.80 -11.82
CA MET A 398 -4.82 -20.77 -12.89
C MET A 398 -6.18 -21.40 -13.21
N GLY A 399 -6.62 -21.27 -14.45
CA GLY A 399 -7.88 -21.84 -14.92
C GLY A 399 -8.37 -21.22 -16.21
N SER A 400 -9.49 -21.76 -16.69
CA SER A 400 -10.15 -21.27 -17.89
C SER A 400 -10.96 -20.00 -17.58
N ILE A 401 -11.01 -19.06 -18.51
CA ILE A 401 -11.92 -17.91 -18.46
C ILE A 401 -13.40 -18.33 -18.41
N PHE A 402 -13.71 -19.56 -18.83
CA PHE A 402 -15.05 -20.15 -18.80
C PHE A 402 -15.39 -20.80 -17.45
N ASP A 403 -14.44 -20.98 -16.55
CA ASP A 403 -14.69 -21.39 -15.17
C ASP A 403 -14.97 -20.16 -14.31
N LEU A 404 -16.24 -19.89 -14.08
CA LEU A 404 -16.70 -18.71 -13.35
C LEU A 404 -16.19 -18.64 -11.90
N ASN A 405 -15.75 -19.77 -11.32
CA ASN A 405 -15.13 -19.80 -10.00
C ASN A 405 -13.70 -19.23 -9.98
N THR A 406 -13.10 -19.00 -11.15
CA THR A 406 -11.79 -18.32 -11.25
C THR A 406 -11.89 -16.81 -11.06
N TRP A 407 -13.08 -16.21 -11.16
CA TRP A 407 -13.35 -14.80 -10.94
C TRP A 407 -13.62 -14.55 -9.45
N LYS A 408 -12.56 -14.34 -8.69
CA LYS A 408 -12.57 -14.42 -7.22
C LYS A 408 -13.32 -13.31 -6.51
N GLU A 409 -13.48 -12.15 -7.15
CA GLU A 409 -14.10 -10.99 -6.52
C GLU A 409 -15.58 -10.87 -6.85
N ASP A 410 -16.32 -10.17 -5.99
CA ASP A 410 -17.75 -9.91 -6.21
C ASP A 410 -17.97 -8.81 -7.26
N ALA A 411 -17.01 -7.88 -7.41
CA ALA A 411 -17.07 -6.82 -8.39
C ALA A 411 -15.67 -6.41 -8.90
N TYR A 412 -15.65 -5.96 -10.17
CA TYR A 412 -14.46 -5.44 -10.84
C TYR A 412 -14.73 -4.03 -11.37
N SER A 413 -13.75 -3.14 -11.22
CA SER A 413 -13.80 -1.78 -11.76
C SER A 413 -13.58 -1.75 -13.27
N LEU A 414 -12.89 -2.73 -13.80
CA LEU A 414 -12.62 -2.93 -15.22
C LEU A 414 -12.36 -4.40 -15.49
N VAL A 415 -12.89 -4.93 -16.59
CA VAL A 415 -12.54 -6.25 -17.13
C VAL A 415 -11.94 -6.09 -18.52
N LEU A 416 -10.80 -6.73 -18.76
CA LEU A 416 -10.20 -6.85 -20.10
C LEU A 416 -10.67 -8.17 -20.72
N LEU A 417 -11.23 -8.10 -21.92
CA LEU A 417 -11.82 -9.25 -22.61
C LEU A 417 -11.44 -9.27 -24.09
N MET A 418 -10.88 -10.38 -24.52
CA MET A 418 -10.77 -10.71 -25.94
C MET A 418 -12.03 -11.51 -26.36
N PRO A 419 -13.04 -10.88 -26.98
CA PRO A 419 -14.37 -11.46 -27.15
C PRO A 419 -14.40 -12.66 -28.08
N GLY A 420 -13.43 -12.80 -28.97
CA GLY A 420 -13.29 -13.97 -29.85
C GLY A 420 -13.25 -15.28 -29.06
N ARG A 421 -12.70 -15.29 -27.86
CA ARG A 421 -12.69 -16.46 -26.97
C ARG A 421 -14.08 -16.98 -26.65
N LEU A 422 -15.10 -16.12 -26.61
CA LEU A 422 -16.48 -16.51 -26.34
C LEU A 422 -17.06 -17.40 -27.47
N LEU A 423 -16.48 -17.36 -28.65
CA LEU A 423 -16.87 -18.18 -29.80
C LEU A 423 -16.18 -19.54 -29.85
N GLU A 424 -15.17 -19.75 -28.99
CA GLU A 424 -14.44 -21.03 -28.87
C GLU A 424 -15.15 -22.03 -27.95
N THR A 425 -16.30 -21.65 -27.40
CA THR A 425 -17.07 -22.49 -26.44
C THR A 425 -18.51 -22.68 -26.87
N THR A 426 -19.27 -23.45 -26.12
CA THR A 426 -20.70 -23.61 -26.38
C THR A 426 -21.46 -22.30 -26.10
N ARG A 427 -22.57 -22.11 -26.81
CA ARG A 427 -23.45 -20.95 -26.60
C ARG A 427 -23.88 -20.79 -25.13
N VAL A 428 -24.20 -21.90 -24.45
CA VAL A 428 -24.63 -21.88 -23.02
C VAL A 428 -23.52 -21.34 -22.13
N VAL A 429 -22.28 -21.79 -22.32
CA VAL A 429 -21.13 -21.33 -21.54
C VAL A 429 -20.82 -19.86 -21.86
N SER A 430 -20.88 -19.48 -23.14
CA SER A 430 -20.70 -18.07 -23.54
C SER A 430 -21.75 -17.16 -22.89
N GLU A 431 -23.02 -17.56 -22.85
CA GLU A 431 -24.10 -16.81 -22.18
C GLU A 431 -23.87 -16.70 -20.66
N GLN A 432 -23.35 -17.75 -20.01
CA GLN A 432 -23.00 -17.71 -18.58
C GLN A 432 -21.85 -16.71 -18.31
N VAL A 433 -20.81 -16.70 -19.14
CA VAL A 433 -19.71 -15.74 -19.02
C VAL A 433 -20.20 -14.30 -19.20
N ARG A 434 -21.05 -14.05 -20.22
CA ARG A 434 -21.62 -12.72 -20.45
C ARG A 434 -22.47 -12.26 -19.27
N LYS A 435 -23.30 -13.14 -18.70
CA LYS A 435 -24.09 -12.85 -17.51
C LYS A 435 -23.17 -12.48 -16.33
N GLN A 436 -22.15 -13.28 -16.09
CA GLN A 436 -21.18 -12.98 -15.00
C GLN A 436 -20.46 -11.65 -15.22
N LEU A 437 -20.08 -11.37 -16.46
CA LEU A 437 -19.50 -10.09 -16.84
C LEU A 437 -20.44 -8.93 -16.50
N TYR A 438 -21.71 -9.05 -16.88
CA TYR A 438 -22.73 -8.05 -16.60
C TYR A 438 -22.97 -7.86 -15.10
N ASP A 439 -22.98 -8.94 -14.32
CA ASP A 439 -23.23 -8.89 -12.88
C ASP A 439 -22.03 -8.31 -12.09
N LYS A 440 -20.81 -8.45 -12.61
CA LYS A 440 -19.57 -8.15 -11.86
C LYS A 440 -18.85 -6.88 -12.25
N THR A 441 -19.18 -6.22 -13.36
CA THR A 441 -18.51 -4.96 -13.75
C THR A 441 -19.43 -3.97 -14.44
N ASP A 442 -19.08 -2.71 -14.37
CA ASP A 442 -19.72 -1.64 -15.13
C ASP A 442 -18.90 -1.21 -16.36
N LEU A 443 -17.64 -1.65 -16.44
CA LEU A 443 -16.71 -1.31 -17.53
C LEU A 443 -16.03 -2.54 -18.09
N VAL A 444 -16.05 -2.69 -19.39
CA VAL A 444 -15.31 -3.73 -20.10
C VAL A 444 -14.49 -3.13 -21.23
N LEU A 445 -13.22 -3.51 -21.32
CA LEU A 445 -12.42 -3.24 -22.50
C LEU A 445 -12.49 -4.42 -23.45
N ILE A 446 -12.94 -4.16 -24.65
CA ILE A 446 -13.00 -5.13 -25.73
C ILE A 446 -11.83 -4.88 -26.67
N ASN A 447 -11.08 -5.93 -26.99
CA ASN A 447 -9.97 -5.85 -27.93
C ASN A 447 -10.00 -6.97 -28.95
N LEU A 448 -9.54 -6.65 -30.15
CA LEU A 448 -9.31 -7.58 -31.26
C LEU A 448 -7.88 -7.42 -31.75
N THR A 449 -7.28 -8.51 -32.17
CA THR A 449 -5.93 -8.52 -32.75
C THR A 449 -5.84 -9.51 -33.92
N CYS A 450 -4.98 -9.22 -34.90
CA CYS A 450 -4.59 -10.11 -35.98
C CYS A 450 -5.74 -10.92 -36.64
N ASP A 451 -5.76 -12.23 -36.39
CA ASP A 451 -6.72 -13.17 -37.02
C ASP A 451 -8.17 -12.79 -36.71
N TRP A 452 -8.47 -12.32 -35.48
CA TRP A 452 -9.81 -11.91 -35.10
C TRP A 452 -10.26 -10.63 -35.82
N THR A 453 -9.32 -9.69 -36.02
CA THR A 453 -9.58 -8.48 -36.80
C THR A 453 -9.82 -8.83 -38.27
N GLN A 454 -9.03 -9.72 -38.84
CA GLN A 454 -9.25 -10.21 -40.21
C GLN A 454 -10.58 -10.94 -40.38
N GLN A 455 -10.98 -11.75 -39.38
CA GLN A 455 -12.19 -12.54 -39.45
C GLN A 455 -13.48 -11.70 -39.27
N TYR A 456 -13.47 -10.75 -38.35
CA TYR A 456 -14.68 -10.00 -37.98
C TYR A 456 -14.69 -8.55 -38.47
N GLY A 457 -13.55 -7.99 -38.84
CA GLY A 457 -13.40 -6.68 -39.46
C GLY A 457 -13.59 -5.49 -38.49
N SER A 458 -14.37 -5.64 -37.42
CA SER A 458 -14.60 -4.56 -36.45
C SER A 458 -15.03 -5.08 -35.08
N ILE A 459 -14.81 -4.25 -34.06
CA ILE A 459 -15.31 -4.50 -32.68
C ILE A 459 -16.84 -4.58 -32.68
N GLU A 460 -17.54 -3.75 -33.44
CA GLU A 460 -19.01 -3.79 -33.56
C GLU A 460 -19.51 -5.15 -34.04
N ASN A 461 -18.86 -5.72 -35.04
CA ASN A 461 -19.25 -7.02 -35.59
C ASN A 461 -19.03 -8.15 -34.55
N ILE A 462 -17.87 -8.20 -33.89
CA ILE A 462 -17.63 -9.23 -32.88
C ILE A 462 -18.57 -9.10 -31.68
N MET A 463 -18.91 -7.88 -31.27
CA MET A 463 -19.91 -7.61 -30.22
C MET A 463 -21.27 -8.19 -30.61
N LYS A 464 -21.72 -8.00 -31.84
CA LYS A 464 -23.00 -8.56 -32.35
C LYS A 464 -22.95 -10.09 -32.38
N VAL A 465 -21.90 -10.69 -32.89
CA VAL A 465 -21.79 -12.14 -33.00
C VAL A 465 -21.73 -12.80 -31.63
N THR A 466 -21.08 -12.19 -30.67
CA THR A 466 -21.00 -12.69 -29.28
C THR A 466 -22.23 -12.31 -28.44
N GLY A 467 -23.10 -11.39 -28.91
CA GLY A 467 -24.26 -10.89 -28.21
C GLY A 467 -23.93 -9.87 -27.10
N LEU A 468 -22.69 -9.43 -26.99
CA LEU A 468 -22.25 -8.41 -26.02
C LEU A 468 -22.89 -7.04 -26.30
N ASP A 469 -23.24 -6.74 -27.56
CA ASP A 469 -23.91 -5.50 -27.96
C ASP A 469 -25.27 -5.29 -27.31
N GLN A 470 -25.88 -6.33 -26.78
CA GLN A 470 -27.16 -6.26 -26.08
C GLN A 470 -27.03 -5.57 -24.72
N GLU A 471 -25.92 -5.79 -24.05
CA GLU A 471 -25.68 -5.42 -22.64
C GLU A 471 -24.71 -4.24 -22.50
N TRP A 472 -23.92 -3.96 -23.53
CA TRP A 472 -22.82 -2.99 -23.47
C TRP A 472 -22.93 -1.94 -24.58
N GLU A 473 -22.54 -0.69 -24.23
CA GLU A 473 -22.47 0.42 -25.18
C GLU A 473 -21.11 1.13 -25.11
N PRO A 474 -20.64 1.75 -26.21
CA PRO A 474 -19.36 2.43 -26.24
C PRO A 474 -19.25 3.52 -25.15
N ALA A 475 -18.15 3.51 -24.40
CA ALA A 475 -17.82 4.52 -23.38
C ALA A 475 -16.56 5.33 -23.73
N GLY A 476 -15.69 4.79 -24.59
CA GLY A 476 -14.45 5.40 -25.04
C GLY A 476 -14.32 5.45 -26.56
N LYS A 477 -13.24 6.06 -27.04
CA LYS A 477 -12.92 6.09 -28.47
C LYS A 477 -12.48 4.69 -28.91
N LEU A 478 -12.90 4.32 -30.13
CA LEU A 478 -12.30 3.20 -30.84
C LEU A 478 -10.86 3.58 -31.22
N ILE A 479 -9.91 2.81 -30.75
CA ILE A 479 -8.51 2.87 -31.21
C ILE A 479 -8.32 1.73 -32.21
N HIS A 480 -7.88 2.10 -33.39
CA HIS A 480 -7.56 1.15 -34.47
C HIS A 480 -6.19 1.49 -35.05
N ARG A 481 -5.26 0.57 -34.91
CA ARG A 481 -3.90 0.71 -35.44
C ARG A 481 -3.45 -0.61 -36.05
N GLN A 482 -3.16 -0.60 -37.34
CA GLN A 482 -2.83 -1.82 -38.10
C GLN A 482 -3.96 -2.86 -37.95
N ASP A 483 -3.63 -4.05 -37.49
CA ASP A 483 -4.57 -5.15 -37.28
C ASP A 483 -5.11 -5.23 -35.83
N ASP A 484 -4.82 -4.23 -35.00
CA ASP A 484 -5.22 -4.20 -33.61
C ASP A 484 -6.30 -3.14 -33.37
N MET A 485 -7.34 -3.53 -32.64
CA MET A 485 -8.44 -2.65 -32.25
C MET A 485 -8.75 -2.80 -30.77
N ALA A 486 -9.07 -1.69 -30.12
CA ALA A 486 -9.60 -1.73 -28.75
C ALA A 486 -10.61 -0.60 -28.50
N GLN A 487 -11.60 -0.86 -27.67
CA GLN A 487 -12.57 0.14 -27.24
C GLN A 487 -13.09 -0.18 -25.84
N LEU A 488 -13.28 0.86 -25.05
CA LEU A 488 -13.92 0.77 -23.73
C LEU A 488 -15.43 0.85 -23.89
N PHE A 489 -16.13 -0.03 -23.16
CA PHE A 489 -17.59 -0.09 -23.11
C PHE A 489 -18.07 0.03 -21.66
N LYS A 490 -19.26 0.57 -21.49
CA LYS A 490 -19.98 0.60 -20.21
C LYS A 490 -21.27 -0.22 -20.30
N ARG A 491 -21.70 -0.71 -19.16
CA ARG A 491 -22.96 -1.44 -19.03
C ARG A 491 -24.14 -0.52 -19.40
N LYS A 492 -25.08 -1.04 -20.21
CA LYS A 492 -26.35 -0.38 -20.46
C LYS A 492 -27.22 -0.44 -19.21
N VAL A 493 -27.84 0.69 -18.88
CA VAL A 493 -28.74 0.84 -17.73
C VAL A 493 -30.16 0.42 -18.12
#